data_d3987cd4bd57a0d8092f07023ec25b15
#
_entry.id   d3987cd4bd57a0d8092f07023ec25b15
#
_cell.length_a   1.000
_cell.length_b   1.000
_cell.length_c   1.000
_cell.angle_alpha   90.00
_cell.angle_beta   90.00
_cell.angle_gamma   90.00
#
_symmetry.space_group_name_H-M   'P 1'
#
loop_
_entity.id
_entity.type
_entity.pdbx_description
1 polymer ?
#
loop_
_entity_poly.entity_id
_entity_poly.type
_entity_poly.pdbx_seq_one_letter_code
_entity_poly.pdbx_strand_id
1 'polypeptide(L)'
;VLNENTIIIDTPLCPECGSRLEYDFRRYHHIGSAHCTKCGFRSPKADYDVTKVNESTGRITMSLKGKQADFKAVGTSVTDTYNLAGAIAVLSEFGLSAEQLKKSVEKLEIVKSRYDEEKIGDKQVIMSVAKGQNPVACSRVFSSIKNHTGKKAVVLMLDDLGDAEETSENTAWIYDTDFEFLNDDSITQVICSGVRRTDYKVRLLLAGVPEEKITCVEKESDAANEVDLDKADTIFFLYDVYTTSYAAISKNTISDRMAERSAKQ
;
A
#
# COMPACT_ATOMS: atom_id res chain seq x y z
N VAL A 1 5.83 -15.50 10.09
CA VAL A 1 5.96 -14.05 9.98
C VAL A 1 6.66 -13.76 8.66
N LEU A 2 5.95 -13.13 7.72
CA LEU A 2 6.52 -12.79 6.42
C LEU A 2 7.54 -11.66 6.63
N ASN A 3 8.80 -11.95 6.35
CA ASN A 3 9.84 -10.95 6.28
C ASN A 3 9.76 -10.34 4.88
N GLU A 4 9.15 -9.17 4.75
CA GLU A 4 9.11 -8.48 3.46
C GLU A 4 10.41 -7.71 3.28
N ASN A 5 11.05 -7.89 2.14
CA ASN A 5 12.26 -7.17 1.76
C ASN A 5 11.91 -5.70 1.48
N THR A 6 11.92 -4.88 2.51
CA THR A 6 11.88 -3.43 2.34
C THR A 6 13.27 -2.93 1.97
N ILE A 7 13.33 -2.05 0.97
CA ILE A 7 14.60 -1.50 0.48
C ILE A 7 15.08 -0.40 1.41
N ILE A 8 14.18 0.48 1.82
CA ILE A 8 14.47 1.64 2.67
C ILE A 8 14.46 1.25 4.16
N ILE A 9 15.43 1.76 4.92
CA ILE A 9 15.54 1.65 6.36
C ILE A 9 15.48 3.07 6.94
N ASP A 10 14.31 3.47 7.41
CA ASP A 10 14.05 4.80 7.96
C ASP A 10 14.47 4.93 9.44
N THR A 11 14.69 3.82 10.15
CA THR A 11 15.13 3.80 11.54
C THR A 11 16.41 2.95 11.70
N PRO A 12 17.56 3.41 11.18
CA PRO A 12 18.79 2.63 11.19
C PRO A 12 19.57 2.72 12.51
N LEU A 13 19.29 3.72 13.36
CA LEU A 13 20.09 4.03 14.54
C LEU A 13 19.33 3.76 15.84
N CYS A 14 20.08 3.27 16.82
CA CYS A 14 19.58 3.04 18.18
C CYS A 14 19.23 4.38 18.86
N PRO A 15 18.00 4.54 19.40
CA PRO A 15 17.60 5.77 20.07
C PRO A 15 18.35 6.05 21.37
N GLU A 16 18.95 5.02 21.99
CA GLU A 16 19.68 5.17 23.26
C GLU A 16 21.16 5.56 23.08
N CYS A 17 21.82 4.98 22.06
CA CYS A 17 23.28 5.15 21.94
C CYS A 17 23.77 5.56 20.55
N GLY A 18 22.89 5.77 19.58
CA GLY A 18 23.22 6.16 18.22
C GLY A 18 23.96 5.09 17.39
N SER A 19 24.15 3.88 17.91
CA SER A 19 24.76 2.79 17.15
C SER A 19 23.74 2.16 16.19
N ARG A 20 24.21 1.45 15.17
CA ARG A 20 23.33 0.78 14.22
C ARG A 20 22.44 -0.26 14.90
N LEU A 21 21.16 -0.27 14.54
CA LEU A 21 20.20 -1.28 14.94
C LEU A 21 20.30 -2.51 14.05
N GLU A 22 20.09 -3.68 14.64
CA GLU A 22 19.81 -4.93 13.95
C GLU A 22 18.35 -5.32 14.15
N TYR A 23 17.76 -6.03 13.18
CA TYR A 23 16.37 -6.41 13.19
C TYR A 23 16.23 -7.93 13.16
N ASP A 24 15.49 -8.48 14.13
CA ASP A 24 15.10 -9.90 14.14
C ASP A 24 14.15 -10.22 12.98
N PHE A 25 13.25 -9.28 12.68
CA PHE A 25 12.45 -9.21 11.46
C PHE A 25 12.03 -7.77 11.18
N ARG A 26 11.76 -7.45 9.91
CA ARG A 26 11.35 -6.12 9.47
C ARG A 26 10.36 -6.19 8.31
N ARG A 27 9.41 -5.26 8.30
CA ARG A 27 8.45 -5.05 7.21
C ARG A 27 8.29 -3.56 7.01
N TYR A 28 8.05 -3.13 5.79
CA TYR A 28 7.72 -1.74 5.50
C TYR A 28 8.52 -0.76 6.38
N HIS A 29 9.80 -0.59 6.09
CA HIS A 29 10.69 0.33 6.78
C HIS A 29 11.10 -0.14 8.19
N HIS A 30 10.47 0.38 9.25
CA HIS A 30 10.82 0.12 10.65
C HIS A 30 9.87 -0.84 11.38
N ILE A 31 8.78 -1.27 10.74
CA ILE A 31 7.82 -2.16 11.41
C ILE A 31 8.47 -3.53 11.62
N GLY A 32 8.86 -3.81 12.86
CA GLY A 32 9.56 -5.04 13.17
C GLY A 32 10.03 -5.14 14.62
N SER A 33 10.94 -6.06 14.87
CA SER A 33 11.63 -6.21 16.15
C SER A 33 13.11 -5.86 15.98
N ALA A 34 13.55 -4.80 16.63
CA ALA A 34 14.91 -4.30 16.58
C ALA A 34 15.66 -4.54 17.88
N HIS A 35 16.97 -4.69 17.78
CA HIS A 35 17.87 -4.71 18.93
C HIS A 35 19.20 -4.01 18.62
N CYS A 36 19.84 -3.53 19.66
CA CYS A 36 21.16 -2.91 19.60
C CYS A 36 22.20 -3.82 20.23
N THR A 37 23.23 -4.20 19.47
CA THR A 37 24.30 -5.07 19.96
C THR A 37 25.26 -4.34 20.90
N LYS A 38 25.23 -2.98 20.90
CA LYS A 38 26.15 -2.17 21.73
C LYS A 38 25.60 -1.86 23.12
N CYS A 39 24.36 -1.42 23.26
CA CYS A 39 23.80 -0.99 24.56
C CYS A 39 22.71 -1.92 25.10
N GLY A 40 22.31 -2.94 24.33
CA GLY A 40 21.28 -3.86 24.76
C GLY A 40 19.83 -3.35 24.57
N PHE A 41 19.63 -2.16 23.97
CA PHE A 41 18.28 -1.70 23.57
C PHE A 41 17.58 -2.78 22.75
N ARG A 42 16.30 -2.99 23.00
CA ARG A 42 15.50 -3.97 22.29
C ARG A 42 14.06 -3.52 22.21
N SER A 43 13.38 -3.81 21.10
CA SER A 43 11.94 -3.66 20.99
C SER A 43 11.23 -4.42 22.12
N PRO A 44 10.20 -3.82 22.75
CA PRO A 44 9.48 -4.47 23.84
C PRO A 44 8.81 -5.76 23.37
N LYS A 45 8.68 -6.72 24.29
CA LYS A 45 7.92 -7.94 24.01
C LYS A 45 6.44 -7.60 23.87
N ALA A 46 5.81 -8.11 22.82
CA ALA A 46 4.39 -7.90 22.58
C ALA A 46 3.53 -8.74 23.54
N ASP A 47 2.53 -8.11 24.17
CA ASP A 47 1.49 -8.79 24.94
C ASP A 47 0.42 -9.41 24.02
N TYR A 48 0.22 -8.79 22.86
CA TYR A 48 -0.67 -9.23 21.80
C TYR A 48 0.14 -9.41 20.52
N ASP A 49 0.15 -10.63 19.98
CA ASP A 49 0.98 -10.98 18.84
C ASP A 49 0.22 -11.90 17.87
N VAL A 50 0.36 -11.66 16.58
CA VAL A 50 -0.12 -12.58 15.54
C VAL A 50 0.96 -13.61 15.29
N THR A 51 0.76 -14.79 15.80
CA THR A 51 1.74 -15.89 15.72
C THR A 51 1.67 -16.68 14.42
N LYS A 52 0.48 -16.69 13.77
CA LYS A 52 0.29 -17.41 12.51
C LYS A 52 -0.80 -16.75 11.66
N VAL A 53 -0.55 -16.68 10.35
CA VAL A 53 -1.55 -16.35 9.33
C VAL A 53 -1.70 -17.57 8.44
N ASN A 54 -2.93 -18.02 8.25
CA ASN A 54 -3.27 -19.13 7.37
C ASN A 54 -4.18 -18.61 6.25
N GLU A 55 -3.58 -18.29 5.12
CA GLU A 55 -4.27 -17.74 3.96
C GLU A 55 -5.27 -18.73 3.35
N SER A 56 -4.95 -20.04 3.34
CA SER A 56 -5.83 -21.07 2.76
C SER A 56 -7.14 -21.25 3.52
N THR A 57 -7.15 -20.98 4.82
CA THR A 57 -8.35 -21.08 5.66
C THR A 57 -8.95 -19.71 6.01
N GLY A 58 -8.31 -18.60 5.63
CA GLY A 58 -8.72 -17.26 6.02
C GLY A 58 -8.73 -17.06 7.54
N ARG A 59 -7.74 -17.60 8.25
CA ARG A 59 -7.66 -17.48 9.72
C ARG A 59 -6.31 -16.98 10.20
N ILE A 60 -6.34 -16.29 11.34
CA ILE A 60 -5.14 -15.87 12.06
C ILE A 60 -5.15 -16.47 13.47
N THR A 61 -3.98 -16.85 13.95
CA THR A 61 -3.78 -17.23 15.36
C THR A 61 -3.07 -16.09 16.08
N MET A 62 -3.61 -15.66 17.20
CA MET A 62 -3.04 -14.61 18.04
C MET A 62 -2.70 -15.13 19.43
N SER A 63 -1.61 -14.62 20.00
CA SER A 63 -1.32 -14.71 21.43
C SER A 63 -1.93 -13.51 22.13
N LEU A 64 -2.81 -13.72 23.09
CA LEU A 64 -3.43 -12.71 23.94
C LEU A 64 -2.84 -12.87 25.34
N LYS A 65 -1.82 -12.08 25.70
CA LYS A 65 -1.09 -12.23 26.98
C LYS A 65 -0.68 -13.67 27.27
N GLY A 66 -0.15 -14.35 26.24
CA GLY A 66 0.31 -15.75 26.33
C GLY A 66 -0.74 -16.83 26.09
N LYS A 67 -2.02 -16.49 25.93
CA LYS A 67 -3.09 -17.45 25.57
C LYS A 67 -3.36 -17.41 24.08
N GLN A 68 -3.32 -18.56 23.41
CA GLN A 68 -3.58 -18.66 21.97
C GLN A 68 -5.09 -18.62 21.68
N ALA A 69 -5.47 -17.88 20.65
CA ALA A 69 -6.84 -17.81 20.13
C ALA A 69 -6.83 -17.65 18.60
N ASP A 70 -7.77 -18.32 17.93
CA ASP A 70 -7.94 -18.25 16.48
C ASP A 70 -9.11 -17.35 16.12
N PHE A 71 -8.88 -16.47 15.12
CA PHE A 71 -9.86 -15.53 14.60
C PHE A 71 -10.00 -15.68 13.09
N LYS A 72 -11.16 -15.33 12.54
CA LYS A 72 -11.32 -15.11 11.10
C LYS A 72 -10.45 -13.95 10.67
N ALA A 73 -9.70 -14.09 9.59
CA ALA A 73 -9.04 -12.96 8.95
C ALA A 73 -10.10 -12.06 8.28
N VAL A 74 -10.07 -10.76 8.55
CA VAL A 74 -11.01 -9.77 7.98
C VAL A 74 -10.44 -9.14 6.72
N GLY A 75 -9.52 -9.78 6.08
CA GLY A 75 -8.86 -9.33 4.87
C GLY A 75 -7.62 -10.15 4.61
N THR A 76 -7.03 -9.95 3.44
CA THR A 76 -5.84 -10.68 3.01
C THR A 76 -4.57 -9.87 3.18
N SER A 77 -4.68 -8.55 3.40
CA SER A 77 -3.51 -7.69 3.53
C SER A 77 -2.90 -7.74 4.93
N VAL A 78 -1.59 -7.49 5.00
CA VAL A 78 -0.87 -7.36 6.27
C VAL A 78 -1.49 -6.25 7.15
N THR A 79 -1.98 -5.17 6.54
CA THR A 79 -2.63 -4.07 7.29
C THR A 79 -3.96 -4.49 7.91
N ASP A 80 -4.76 -5.29 7.20
CA ASP A 80 -6.01 -5.81 7.76
C ASP A 80 -5.70 -6.67 8.99
N THR A 81 -4.63 -7.46 8.92
CA THR A 81 -4.12 -8.25 10.04
C THR A 81 -3.70 -7.37 11.21
N TYR A 82 -2.94 -6.28 10.97
CA TYR A 82 -2.55 -5.34 12.04
C TYR A 82 -3.74 -4.59 12.63
N ASN A 83 -4.68 -4.13 11.79
CA ASN A 83 -5.89 -3.45 12.25
C ASN A 83 -6.75 -4.37 13.11
N LEU A 84 -6.94 -5.63 12.68
CA LEU A 84 -7.67 -6.62 13.45
C LEU A 84 -6.96 -6.94 14.77
N ALA A 85 -5.65 -7.13 14.75
CA ALA A 85 -4.86 -7.40 15.95
C ALA A 85 -4.94 -6.24 16.95
N GLY A 86 -4.82 -5.00 16.47
CA GLY A 86 -4.96 -3.80 17.29
C GLY A 86 -6.36 -3.68 17.92
N ALA A 87 -7.41 -3.92 17.12
CA ALA A 87 -8.78 -3.91 17.63
C ALA A 87 -9.01 -4.99 18.70
N ILE A 88 -8.55 -6.21 18.46
CA ILE A 88 -8.62 -7.32 19.43
C ILE A 88 -7.86 -6.97 20.71
N ALA A 89 -6.65 -6.41 20.61
CA ALA A 89 -5.85 -6.03 21.77
C ALA A 89 -6.59 -4.98 22.62
N VAL A 90 -7.07 -3.89 22.00
CA VAL A 90 -7.80 -2.83 22.70
C VAL A 90 -9.05 -3.37 23.38
N LEU A 91 -9.88 -4.12 22.65
CA LEU A 91 -11.13 -4.67 23.20
C LEU A 91 -10.88 -5.70 24.32
N SER A 92 -9.77 -6.45 24.23
CA SER A 92 -9.36 -7.34 25.32
C SER A 92 -8.99 -6.58 26.59
N GLU A 93 -8.32 -5.43 26.46
CA GLU A 93 -8.02 -4.55 27.61
C GLU A 93 -9.29 -3.90 28.20
N PHE A 94 -10.31 -3.69 27.39
CA PHE A 94 -11.66 -3.29 27.86
C PHE A 94 -12.45 -4.44 28.48
N GLY A 95 -11.89 -5.65 28.61
CA GLY A 95 -12.48 -6.76 29.34
C GLY A 95 -13.30 -7.74 28.49
N LEU A 96 -13.28 -7.62 27.15
CA LEU A 96 -13.96 -8.62 26.32
C LEU A 96 -13.13 -9.92 26.29
N SER A 97 -13.81 -11.06 26.49
CA SER A 97 -13.17 -12.36 26.39
C SER A 97 -12.85 -12.73 24.94
N ALA A 98 -11.87 -13.61 24.75
CA ALA A 98 -11.52 -14.15 23.43
C ALA A 98 -12.73 -14.74 22.69
N GLU A 99 -13.64 -15.40 23.38
CA GLU A 99 -14.85 -15.98 22.80
C GLU A 99 -15.85 -14.94 22.31
N GLN A 100 -16.01 -13.83 23.05
CA GLN A 100 -16.85 -12.71 22.63
C GLN A 100 -16.28 -12.04 21.39
N LEU A 101 -14.95 -11.79 21.38
CA LEU A 101 -14.24 -11.22 20.25
C LEU A 101 -14.34 -12.12 19.01
N LYS A 102 -14.14 -13.42 19.16
CA LYS A 102 -14.28 -14.39 18.07
C LYS A 102 -15.66 -14.32 17.43
N LYS A 103 -16.73 -14.34 18.24
CA LYS A 103 -18.12 -14.23 17.74
C LYS A 103 -18.38 -12.92 16.99
N SER A 104 -17.76 -11.83 17.42
CA SER A 104 -17.89 -10.52 16.78
C SER A 104 -17.13 -10.48 15.46
N VAL A 105 -15.89 -10.96 15.44
CA VAL A 105 -15.01 -10.98 14.25
C VAL A 105 -15.58 -11.85 13.13
N GLU A 106 -16.27 -12.98 13.46
CA GLU A 106 -16.91 -13.82 12.44
C GLU A 106 -17.97 -13.07 11.61
N LYS A 107 -18.55 -11.99 12.14
CA LYS A 107 -19.58 -11.18 11.49
C LYS A 107 -19.02 -9.99 10.71
N LEU A 108 -17.72 -9.71 10.83
CA LEU A 108 -17.12 -8.56 10.16
C LEU A 108 -16.95 -8.83 8.66
N GLU A 109 -17.23 -7.79 7.89
CA GLU A 109 -16.96 -7.71 6.46
C GLU A 109 -16.04 -6.54 6.18
N ILE A 110 -15.22 -6.63 5.14
CA ILE A 110 -14.33 -5.56 4.72
C ILE A 110 -15.17 -4.41 4.16
N VAL A 111 -14.89 -3.19 4.62
CA VAL A 111 -15.45 -1.99 4.01
C VAL A 111 -14.77 -1.76 2.66
N LYS A 112 -15.51 -1.87 1.57
CA LYS A 112 -15.02 -1.75 0.19
C LYS A 112 -14.50 -0.36 -0.21
N SER A 113 -14.60 0.64 0.66
CA SER A 113 -14.31 2.05 0.33
C SER A 113 -12.83 2.40 0.05
N ARG A 114 -11.89 1.48 0.28
CA ARG A 114 -10.45 1.74 0.11
C ARG A 114 -9.79 0.92 -0.98
N TYR A 115 -10.48 -0.06 -1.50
CA TYR A 115 -10.04 -0.93 -2.58
C TYR A 115 -11.28 -1.34 -3.37
N ASP A 116 -11.31 -0.99 -4.64
CA ASP A 116 -12.36 -1.38 -5.57
C ASP A 116 -11.70 -2.00 -6.79
N GLU A 117 -12.25 -3.11 -7.24
CA GLU A 117 -11.77 -3.88 -8.38
C GLU A 117 -12.94 -4.17 -9.29
N GLU A 118 -12.82 -3.77 -10.54
CA GLU A 118 -13.86 -3.98 -11.54
C GLU A 118 -13.25 -4.43 -12.87
N LYS A 119 -13.97 -5.30 -13.54
CA LYS A 119 -13.65 -5.68 -14.91
C LYS A 119 -14.39 -4.77 -15.89
N ILE A 120 -13.65 -3.98 -16.66
CA ILE A 120 -14.16 -3.08 -17.68
C ILE A 120 -13.70 -3.56 -19.05
N GLY A 121 -14.60 -4.17 -19.82
CA GLY A 121 -14.26 -4.86 -21.06
C GLY A 121 -13.34 -6.06 -20.80
N ASP A 122 -12.17 -6.06 -21.44
CA ASP A 122 -11.12 -7.06 -21.22
C ASP A 122 -10.08 -6.64 -20.15
N LYS A 123 -10.21 -5.44 -19.57
CA LYS A 123 -9.28 -4.88 -18.58
C LYS A 123 -9.77 -5.06 -17.17
N GLN A 124 -8.84 -5.30 -16.25
CA GLN A 124 -9.06 -5.20 -14.81
C GLN A 124 -8.68 -3.79 -14.38
N VAL A 125 -9.57 -3.09 -13.71
CA VAL A 125 -9.34 -1.75 -13.16
C VAL A 125 -9.38 -1.84 -11.65
N ILE A 126 -8.27 -1.44 -11.02
CA ILE A 126 -8.10 -1.49 -9.57
C ILE A 126 -7.93 -0.06 -9.06
N MET A 127 -8.83 0.33 -8.17
CA MET A 127 -8.84 1.61 -7.49
C MET A 127 -8.32 1.40 -6.07
N SER A 128 -7.19 2.02 -5.72
CA SER A 128 -6.57 1.82 -4.40
C SER A 128 -6.15 3.13 -3.77
N VAL A 129 -6.57 3.35 -2.53
CA VAL A 129 -6.06 4.45 -1.72
C VAL A 129 -4.62 4.14 -1.32
N ALA A 130 -3.67 4.87 -1.89
CA ALA A 130 -2.25 4.75 -1.57
C ALA A 130 -1.83 5.72 -0.46
N LYS A 131 -2.64 6.73 -0.18
CA LYS A 131 -2.46 7.75 0.85
C LYS A 131 -1.09 8.44 0.72
N GLY A 132 -1.02 9.49 -0.06
CA GLY A 132 0.14 10.37 -0.18
C GLY A 132 0.69 10.80 1.19
N GLN A 133 1.92 11.27 1.25
CA GLN A 133 2.63 11.63 2.48
C GLN A 133 2.84 10.49 3.50
N ASN A 134 2.43 9.25 3.18
CA ASN A 134 2.65 8.08 4.00
C ASN A 134 3.49 7.03 3.27
N PRO A 135 4.83 7.05 3.43
CA PRO A 135 5.73 6.17 2.69
C PRO A 135 5.47 4.69 2.93
N VAL A 136 5.07 4.30 4.14
CA VAL A 136 4.74 2.91 4.47
C VAL A 136 3.49 2.45 3.74
N ALA A 137 2.45 3.30 3.66
CA ALA A 137 1.22 2.97 2.95
C ALA A 137 1.46 2.84 1.45
N CYS A 138 2.19 3.79 0.84
CA CYS A 138 2.55 3.76 -0.58
C CYS A 138 3.43 2.54 -0.93
N SER A 139 4.50 2.29 -0.16
CA SER A 139 5.40 1.15 -0.37
C SER A 139 4.66 -0.19 -0.36
N ARG A 140 3.69 -0.33 0.55
CA ARG A 140 2.84 -1.53 0.62
C ARG A 140 1.99 -1.71 -0.63
N VAL A 141 1.37 -0.64 -1.13
CA VAL A 141 0.57 -0.70 -2.36
C VAL A 141 1.47 -1.03 -3.55
N PHE A 142 2.65 -0.41 -3.65
CA PHE A 142 3.62 -0.71 -4.72
C PHE A 142 4.11 -2.16 -4.67
N SER A 143 4.37 -2.71 -3.48
CA SER A 143 4.69 -4.13 -3.30
C SER A 143 3.55 -5.04 -3.78
N SER A 144 2.29 -4.69 -3.48
CA SER A 144 1.11 -5.44 -3.95
C SER A 144 1.00 -5.41 -5.48
N ILE A 145 1.23 -4.25 -6.12
CA ILE A 145 1.23 -4.11 -7.58
C ILE A 145 2.33 -4.97 -8.22
N LYS A 146 3.55 -4.91 -7.68
CA LYS A 146 4.65 -5.76 -8.17
C LYS A 146 4.27 -7.23 -8.18
N ASN A 147 3.63 -7.70 -7.12
CA ASN A 147 3.25 -9.11 -6.96
C ASN A 147 1.99 -9.51 -7.73
N HIS A 148 1.24 -8.54 -8.29
CA HIS A 148 0.07 -8.82 -9.11
C HIS A 148 0.48 -9.44 -10.46
N THR A 149 -0.31 -10.39 -10.95
CA THR A 149 -0.05 -11.09 -12.21
C THR A 149 -0.41 -10.24 -13.44
N GLY A 150 0.19 -10.55 -14.60
CA GLY A 150 -0.09 -9.88 -15.86
C GLY A 150 0.64 -8.55 -16.06
N LYS A 151 0.41 -7.92 -17.21
CA LYS A 151 0.96 -6.60 -17.55
C LYS A 151 0.16 -5.49 -16.89
N LYS A 152 0.84 -4.50 -16.37
CA LYS A 152 0.23 -3.45 -15.52
C LYS A 152 0.57 -2.05 -16.02
N ALA A 153 -0.43 -1.17 -15.97
CA ALA A 153 -0.25 0.28 -15.99
C ALA A 153 -0.56 0.83 -14.59
N VAL A 154 0.22 1.78 -14.13
CA VAL A 154 0.07 2.39 -12.79
C VAL A 154 -0.12 3.90 -12.96
N VAL A 155 -1.19 4.43 -12.40
CA VAL A 155 -1.50 5.86 -12.39
C VAL A 155 -1.34 6.38 -10.97
N LEU A 156 -0.47 7.36 -10.78
CA LEU A 156 -0.20 8.02 -9.51
C LEU A 156 -0.96 9.35 -9.45
N MET A 157 -1.95 9.43 -8.58
CA MET A 157 -2.75 10.61 -8.22
C MET A 157 -2.61 10.81 -6.71
N LEU A 158 -1.40 11.18 -6.26
CA LEU A 158 -1.01 11.16 -4.85
C LEU A 158 -0.88 12.56 -4.26
N ASP A 159 -1.34 13.59 -4.98
CA ASP A 159 -1.31 14.96 -4.50
C ASP A 159 -2.19 15.14 -3.26
N ASP A 160 -1.72 15.93 -2.32
CA ASP A 160 -2.42 16.33 -1.10
C ASP A 160 -3.24 17.60 -1.32
N LEU A 161 -4.09 17.93 -0.36
CA LEU A 161 -4.90 19.15 -0.33
C LEU A 161 -4.05 20.42 -0.44
N GLY A 162 -2.88 20.44 0.18
CA GLY A 162 -1.97 21.59 0.19
C GLY A 162 -1.10 21.75 -1.07
N ASP A 163 -0.92 20.70 -1.86
CA ASP A 163 0.06 20.69 -2.97
C ASP A 163 -0.18 21.76 -4.03
N ALA A 164 -1.42 22.14 -4.28
CA ALA A 164 -1.76 23.18 -5.26
C ALA A 164 -1.50 24.61 -4.76
N GLU A 165 -1.53 24.82 -3.45
CA GLU A 165 -1.47 26.14 -2.82
C GLU A 165 -0.11 26.40 -2.15
N GLU A 166 0.58 25.35 -1.69
CA GLU A 166 1.82 25.43 -0.94
C GLU A 166 3.03 24.98 -1.76
N THR A 167 3.94 25.89 -2.05
CA THR A 167 5.15 25.61 -2.84
C THR A 167 6.29 24.99 -2.02
N SER A 168 6.17 24.94 -0.69
CA SER A 168 7.23 24.49 0.24
C SER A 168 6.86 23.25 1.04
N GLU A 169 6.01 22.39 0.50
CA GLU A 169 5.59 21.18 1.17
C GLU A 169 6.73 20.17 1.34
N ASN A 170 6.65 19.37 2.42
CA ASN A 170 7.63 18.33 2.68
C ASN A 170 7.44 17.12 1.75
N THR A 171 8.26 17.04 0.72
CA THR A 171 8.28 15.93 -0.25
C THR A 171 9.21 14.78 0.16
N ALA A 172 9.79 14.79 1.38
CA ALA A 172 10.73 13.75 1.84
C ALA A 172 10.10 12.35 1.81
N TRP A 173 8.79 12.23 2.03
CA TRP A 173 8.06 10.97 1.97
C TRP A 173 8.21 10.24 0.63
N ILE A 174 8.39 10.97 -0.48
CA ILE A 174 8.60 10.40 -1.82
C ILE A 174 9.91 9.60 -1.83
N TYR A 175 10.95 10.10 -1.14
CA TYR A 175 12.26 9.44 -1.06
C TYR A 175 12.30 8.33 -0.03
N ASP A 176 11.39 8.36 0.95
CA ASP A 176 11.20 7.29 1.94
C ASP A 176 10.28 6.17 1.44
N THR A 177 9.65 6.34 0.27
CA THR A 177 8.77 5.33 -0.35
C THR A 177 9.58 4.42 -1.29
N ASP A 178 9.31 3.11 -1.25
CA ASP A 178 9.97 2.08 -2.08
C ASP A 178 9.47 2.11 -3.54
N PHE A 179 9.75 3.17 -4.29
CA PHE A 179 9.42 3.30 -5.71
C PHE A 179 10.12 2.23 -6.57
N GLU A 180 11.17 1.62 -6.06
CA GLU A 180 11.90 0.51 -6.68
C GLU A 180 11.00 -0.70 -6.98
N PHE A 181 9.88 -0.85 -6.28
CA PHE A 181 8.87 -1.86 -6.61
C PHE A 181 8.17 -1.62 -7.94
N LEU A 182 8.16 -0.37 -8.42
CA LEU A 182 7.62 -0.02 -9.73
C LEU A 182 8.61 -0.25 -10.88
N ASN A 183 9.87 -0.55 -10.58
CA ASN A 183 10.86 -1.00 -11.55
C ASN A 183 10.75 -2.51 -11.74
N ASP A 184 9.70 -2.93 -12.45
CA ASP A 184 9.41 -4.32 -12.75
C ASP A 184 9.02 -4.47 -14.23
N ASP A 185 9.43 -5.57 -14.87
CA ASP A 185 9.18 -5.78 -16.29
C ASP A 185 7.70 -5.92 -16.65
N SER A 186 6.88 -6.37 -15.70
CA SER A 186 5.45 -6.48 -15.87
C SER A 186 4.71 -5.14 -15.77
N ILE A 187 5.37 -4.08 -15.27
CA ILE A 187 4.85 -2.71 -15.29
C ILE A 187 5.27 -2.07 -16.60
N THR A 188 4.29 -1.87 -17.48
CA THR A 188 4.51 -1.38 -18.83
C THR A 188 4.46 0.14 -18.94
N GLN A 189 3.77 0.79 -17.99
CA GLN A 189 3.62 2.25 -17.96
C GLN A 189 3.39 2.73 -16.52
N VAL A 190 3.99 3.88 -16.18
CA VAL A 190 3.71 4.63 -14.95
C VAL A 190 3.33 6.06 -15.34
N ILE A 191 2.13 6.48 -14.96
CA ILE A 191 1.61 7.82 -15.24
C ILE A 191 1.66 8.62 -13.95
N CYS A 192 2.49 9.66 -13.94
CA CYS A 192 2.61 10.63 -12.86
C CYS A 192 1.67 11.78 -13.14
N SER A 193 0.73 12.07 -12.27
CA SER A 193 -0.23 13.15 -12.50
C SER A 193 -0.26 14.16 -11.33
N GLY A 194 -0.82 15.33 -11.62
CA GLY A 194 -0.99 16.38 -10.65
C GLY A 194 0.20 17.34 -10.51
N VAL A 195 0.21 18.11 -9.44
CA VAL A 195 1.23 19.13 -9.16
C VAL A 195 2.60 18.51 -8.97
N ARG A 196 2.67 17.37 -8.28
CA ARG A 196 3.93 16.65 -7.95
C ARG A 196 4.41 15.68 -9.04
N ARG A 197 3.79 15.67 -10.22
CA ARG A 197 4.16 14.75 -11.33
C ARG A 197 5.65 14.70 -11.66
N THR A 198 6.32 15.84 -11.55
CA THR A 198 7.76 15.94 -11.82
C THR A 198 8.59 15.33 -10.71
N ASP A 199 8.19 15.50 -9.46
CA ASP A 199 8.86 14.90 -8.30
C ASP A 199 8.75 13.37 -8.36
N TYR A 200 7.56 12.83 -8.69
CA TYR A 200 7.37 11.40 -8.93
C TYR A 200 8.22 10.88 -10.09
N LYS A 201 8.28 11.63 -11.21
CA LYS A 201 9.14 11.25 -12.34
C LYS A 201 10.60 11.15 -11.92
N VAL A 202 11.13 12.15 -11.22
CA VAL A 202 12.52 12.13 -10.73
C VAL A 202 12.75 10.94 -9.83
N ARG A 203 11.84 10.66 -8.91
CA ARG A 203 11.97 9.53 -7.99
C ARG A 203 11.89 8.17 -8.71
N LEU A 204 11.04 8.03 -9.72
CA LEU A 204 10.97 6.82 -10.55
C LEU A 204 12.26 6.59 -11.33
N LEU A 205 12.85 7.64 -11.91
CA LEU A 205 14.15 7.54 -12.60
C LEU A 205 15.25 7.10 -11.63
N LEU A 206 15.27 7.65 -10.40
CA LEU A 206 16.20 7.23 -9.34
C LEU A 206 15.97 5.79 -8.90
N ALA A 207 14.74 5.29 -8.97
CA ALA A 207 14.39 3.89 -8.72
C ALA A 207 14.76 2.95 -9.88
N GLY A 208 15.27 3.49 -10.99
CA GLY A 208 15.68 2.73 -12.16
C GLY A 208 14.55 2.42 -13.15
N VAL A 209 13.37 3.03 -13.01
CA VAL A 209 12.28 2.87 -13.99
C VAL A 209 12.71 3.53 -15.31
N PRO A 210 12.65 2.82 -16.46
CA PRO A 210 13.00 3.39 -17.75
C PRO A 210 12.14 4.60 -18.13
N GLU A 211 12.75 5.66 -18.63
CA GLU A 211 12.06 6.93 -18.93
C GLU A 211 10.90 6.74 -19.92
N GLU A 212 11.06 5.86 -20.88
CA GLU A 212 10.04 5.55 -21.88
C GLU A 212 8.77 4.90 -21.31
N LYS A 213 8.82 4.39 -20.07
CA LYS A 213 7.65 3.91 -19.34
C LYS A 213 6.93 5.00 -18.54
N ILE A 214 7.53 6.21 -18.41
CA ILE A 214 7.01 7.26 -17.53
C ILE A 214 6.32 8.34 -18.36
N THR A 215 5.07 8.62 -18.03
CA THR A 215 4.29 9.73 -18.62
C THR A 215 3.94 10.73 -17.54
N CYS A 216 4.01 12.03 -17.83
CA CYS A 216 3.62 13.10 -16.89
C CYS A 216 2.38 13.83 -17.39
N VAL A 217 1.39 14.01 -16.52
CA VAL A 217 0.11 14.67 -16.82
C VAL A 217 -0.13 15.78 -15.80
N GLU A 218 -0.47 16.98 -16.27
CA GLU A 218 -0.64 18.13 -15.38
C GLU A 218 -1.85 17.99 -14.45
N LYS A 219 -2.97 17.52 -15.00
CA LYS A 219 -4.21 17.37 -14.23
C LYS A 219 -4.49 15.89 -13.95
N GLU A 220 -4.74 15.56 -12.71
CA GLU A 220 -5.08 14.19 -12.32
C GLU A 220 -6.34 13.67 -13.03
N SER A 221 -7.32 14.56 -13.30
CA SER A 221 -8.53 14.21 -14.07
C SER A 221 -8.25 13.68 -15.47
N ASP A 222 -7.12 14.05 -16.05
CA ASP A 222 -6.76 13.72 -17.43
C ASP A 222 -5.87 12.46 -17.52
N ALA A 223 -5.38 11.96 -16.37
CA ALA A 223 -4.40 10.88 -16.29
C ALA A 223 -4.87 9.59 -16.99
N ALA A 224 -6.16 9.26 -16.89
CA ALA A 224 -6.72 8.09 -17.54
C ALA A 224 -6.69 8.13 -19.07
N ASN A 225 -6.57 9.32 -19.69
CA ASN A 225 -6.46 9.47 -21.13
C ASN A 225 -5.12 8.95 -21.67
N GLU A 226 -4.08 9.02 -20.84
CA GLU A 226 -2.72 8.61 -21.20
C GLU A 226 -2.45 7.11 -21.01
N VAL A 227 -3.40 6.37 -20.46
CA VAL A 227 -3.25 4.91 -20.30
C VAL A 227 -3.23 4.22 -21.65
N ASP A 228 -2.14 3.48 -21.94
CA ASP A 228 -2.02 2.63 -23.10
C ASP A 228 -2.77 1.30 -22.85
N LEU A 229 -4.00 1.23 -23.33
CA LEU A 229 -4.89 0.10 -23.15
C LEU A 229 -4.42 -1.18 -23.87
N ASP A 230 -3.47 -1.06 -24.82
CA ASP A 230 -2.94 -2.22 -25.54
C ASP A 230 -1.76 -2.88 -24.78
N LYS A 231 -1.14 -2.14 -23.87
CA LYS A 231 0.06 -2.61 -23.15
C LYS A 231 -0.22 -3.18 -21.77
N ALA A 232 -1.42 -3.01 -21.22
CA ALA A 232 -1.74 -3.45 -19.86
C ALA A 232 -2.99 -4.33 -19.80
N ASP A 233 -2.93 -5.38 -19.00
CA ASP A 233 -4.07 -6.24 -18.64
C ASP A 233 -4.82 -5.65 -17.44
N THR A 234 -4.05 -5.05 -16.50
CA THR A 234 -4.56 -4.43 -15.28
C THR A 234 -4.11 -2.97 -15.19
N ILE A 235 -5.03 -2.09 -14.83
CA ILE A 235 -4.78 -0.66 -14.63
C ILE A 235 -5.00 -0.35 -13.16
N PHE A 236 -3.96 0.13 -12.50
CA PHE A 236 -4.00 0.56 -11.11
C PHE A 236 -4.10 2.08 -11.03
N PHE A 237 -5.15 2.58 -10.40
CA PHE A 237 -5.28 3.97 -10.01
C PHE A 237 -4.97 4.11 -8.53
N LEU A 238 -3.87 4.77 -8.21
CA LEU A 238 -3.44 5.05 -6.85
C LEU A 238 -3.76 6.50 -6.53
N TYR A 239 -4.60 6.70 -5.54
CA TYR A 239 -5.10 8.03 -5.21
C TYR A 239 -5.07 8.30 -3.71
N ASP A 240 -5.02 9.57 -3.34
CA ASP A 240 -5.19 10.02 -1.96
C ASP A 240 -6.67 10.22 -1.62
N VAL A 241 -6.96 10.39 -0.33
CA VAL A 241 -8.32 10.68 0.14
C VAL A 241 -8.88 11.98 -0.43
N TYR A 242 -8.01 12.93 -0.78
CA TYR A 242 -8.37 14.23 -1.36
C TYR A 242 -8.60 14.15 -2.87
N THR A 243 -8.05 13.16 -3.56
CA THR A 243 -8.16 12.98 -5.02
C THR A 243 -9.19 11.93 -5.42
N THR A 244 -10.06 11.51 -4.51
CA THR A 244 -11.11 10.49 -4.73
C THR A 244 -12.04 10.83 -5.90
N SER A 245 -12.35 12.13 -6.11
CA SER A 245 -13.18 12.57 -7.23
C SER A 245 -12.50 12.34 -8.58
N TYR A 246 -11.19 12.58 -8.68
CA TYR A 246 -10.41 12.33 -9.89
C TYR A 246 -10.26 10.83 -10.16
N ALA A 247 -10.18 10.02 -9.12
CA ALA A 247 -10.20 8.58 -9.24
C ALA A 247 -11.50 8.08 -9.88
N ALA A 248 -12.65 8.62 -9.46
CA ALA A 248 -13.95 8.30 -10.06
C ALA A 248 -14.05 8.75 -11.53
N ILE A 249 -13.56 9.96 -11.87
CA ILE A 249 -13.47 10.45 -13.25
C ILE A 249 -12.61 9.49 -14.09
N SER A 250 -11.44 9.11 -13.58
CA SER A 250 -10.51 8.22 -14.28
C SER A 250 -11.13 6.86 -14.60
N LYS A 251 -11.90 6.28 -13.67
CA LYS A 251 -12.61 5.02 -13.88
C LYS A 251 -13.66 5.14 -15.00
N ASN A 252 -14.44 6.23 -15.01
CA ASN A 252 -15.43 6.50 -16.06
C ASN A 252 -14.73 6.69 -17.43
N THR A 253 -13.61 7.43 -17.46
CA THR A 253 -12.83 7.63 -18.68
C THR A 253 -12.37 6.30 -19.28
N ILE A 254 -11.88 5.36 -18.47
CA ILE A 254 -11.52 4.02 -18.97
C ILE A 254 -12.75 3.30 -19.52
N SER A 255 -13.90 3.38 -18.84
CA SER A 255 -15.13 2.76 -19.32
C SER A 255 -15.56 3.30 -20.69
N ASP A 256 -15.54 4.62 -20.87
CA ASP A 256 -15.90 5.28 -22.13
C ASP A 256 -14.93 4.88 -23.26
N ARG A 257 -13.62 4.92 -23.00
CA ARG A 257 -12.59 4.50 -23.97
C ARG A 257 -12.73 3.03 -24.37
N MET A 258 -13.11 2.15 -23.45
CA MET A 258 -13.36 0.73 -23.76
C MET A 258 -14.64 0.54 -24.59
N ALA A 259 -15.70 1.31 -24.31
CA ALA A 259 -16.94 1.30 -25.10
C ALA A 259 -16.68 1.77 -26.54
N GLU A 260 -15.91 2.86 -26.73
CA GLU A 260 -15.53 3.34 -28.06
C GLU A 260 -14.71 2.32 -28.86
N ARG A 261 -13.81 1.59 -28.20
CA ARG A 261 -13.04 0.49 -28.86
C ARG A 261 -13.95 -0.62 -29.34
N SER A 262 -14.90 -1.03 -28.50
CA SER A 262 -15.85 -2.09 -28.86
C SER A 262 -16.77 -1.70 -30.01
N ALA A 263 -17.10 -0.41 -30.13
CA ALA A 263 -17.95 0.10 -31.24
C ALA A 263 -17.21 0.20 -32.61
N LYS A 264 -15.85 0.17 -32.59
CA LYS A 264 -15.00 0.24 -33.78
C LYS A 264 -14.57 -1.14 -34.32
N GLN A 265 -14.80 -2.19 -33.55
CA GLN A 265 -14.59 -3.61 -33.93
C GLN A 265 -15.87 -4.23 -34.53
#